data_1f81651a741dbcadc22b9b799b249627
#
_entry.id   1f81651a741dbcadc22b9b799b249627
#
_cell.length_a   1.000
_cell.length_b   1.000
_cell.length_c   1.000
_cell.angle_alpha   90.00
_cell.angle_beta   90.00
_cell.angle_gamma   90.00
#
_symmetry.space_group_name_H-M   'P 1'
#
loop_
_entity.id
_entity.type
_entity.pdbx_description
1 polymer ?
#
loop_
_entity_poly.entity_id
_entity_poly.type
_entity_poly.pdbx_seq_one_letter_code
_entity_poly.pdbx_strand_id
1 'polypeptide(L)'
;MSNITLVNSEFCSMGRWIVSAAANKLDYDFWDQARFVKEFSVSENLIKQSELITEKLMRDSSDASLKNELSNIQKKIMNKILDTTNSDNIVIHDFGIEKYIPKDNTVKKVFIYNNDVNAKCSRVTYEPRYKNLTGDSLRQSKLVYEDSLRRMYFRIGNNDDKWNDVNHYDLCLNTANLPKSQCSDILVSFLGKPSMSEDEFQKVVIGRYGDVERD
;
A
#
# COMPACT_ATOMS: atom_id res chain seq x y z
N MET A 1 -16.25 0.73 14.77
CA MET A 1 -14.83 1.13 14.91
C MET A 1 -14.01 0.02 14.26
N SER A 2 -13.38 0.31 13.14
CA SER A 2 -12.67 -0.70 12.35
C SER A 2 -11.17 -0.49 12.41
N ASN A 3 -10.40 -1.58 12.26
CA ASN A 3 -8.95 -1.56 12.10
C ASN A 3 -8.65 -1.50 10.60
N ILE A 4 -8.12 -0.40 10.13
CA ILE A 4 -7.83 -0.19 8.72
C ILE A 4 -6.32 -0.22 8.51
N THR A 5 -5.85 -1.09 7.62
CA THR A 5 -4.46 -1.14 7.20
C THR A 5 -4.34 -0.54 5.81
N LEU A 6 -3.61 0.56 5.69
CA LEU A 6 -3.25 1.17 4.42
C LEU A 6 -1.90 0.64 3.97
N VAL A 7 -1.85 0.01 2.81
CA VAL A 7 -0.60 -0.51 2.25
C VAL A 7 -0.29 0.21 0.96
N ASN A 8 0.85 0.88 0.91
CA ASN A 8 1.42 1.41 -0.31
C ASN A 8 2.59 0.53 -0.75
N SER A 9 2.79 0.41 -2.04
CA SER A 9 3.89 -0.40 -2.57
C SER A 9 4.56 0.21 -3.78
N GLU A 10 5.87 -0.04 -3.94
CA GLU A 10 6.54 0.22 -5.21
C GLU A 10 6.06 -0.73 -6.29
N PHE A 11 6.07 -0.27 -7.53
CA PHE A 11 5.79 -1.10 -8.68
C PHE A 11 6.78 -2.27 -8.77
N CYS A 12 6.30 -3.45 -9.05
CA CYS A 12 7.08 -4.69 -9.09
C CYS A 12 7.76 -5.13 -7.78
N SER A 13 7.43 -4.53 -6.63
CA SER A 13 7.88 -4.98 -5.31
C SER A 13 7.21 -6.28 -4.83
N MET A 14 6.20 -6.79 -5.53
CA MET A 14 5.33 -7.91 -5.15
C MET A 14 4.34 -7.58 -4.01
N GLY A 15 4.18 -6.30 -3.67
CA GLY A 15 3.35 -5.83 -2.56
C GLY A 15 1.94 -6.42 -2.58
N ARG A 16 1.23 -6.31 -3.71
CA ARG A 16 -0.13 -6.84 -3.86
C ARG A 16 -0.27 -8.32 -3.48
N TRP A 17 0.67 -9.16 -3.93
CA TRP A 17 0.63 -10.60 -3.68
C TRP A 17 0.86 -10.93 -2.20
N ILE A 18 1.84 -10.26 -1.59
CA ILE A 18 2.19 -10.40 -0.18
C ILE A 18 1.01 -9.98 0.70
N VAL A 19 0.43 -8.82 0.41
CA VAL A 19 -0.70 -8.26 1.17
C VAL A 19 -1.95 -9.12 1.03
N SER A 20 -2.28 -9.55 -0.18
CA SER A 20 -3.43 -10.43 -0.43
C SER A 20 -3.29 -11.76 0.32
N ALA A 21 -2.10 -12.36 0.33
CA ALA A 21 -1.86 -13.60 1.07
C ALA A 21 -1.99 -13.40 2.59
N ALA A 22 -1.44 -12.31 3.13
CA ALA A 22 -1.54 -12.00 4.56
C ALA A 22 -3.00 -11.73 4.99
N ALA A 23 -3.72 -10.91 4.22
CA ALA A 23 -5.12 -10.61 4.49
C ALA A 23 -6.00 -11.88 4.45
N ASN A 24 -5.80 -12.74 3.46
CA ASN A 24 -6.50 -14.01 3.35
C ASN A 24 -6.22 -14.94 4.54
N LYS A 25 -4.95 -15.00 5.01
CA LYS A 25 -4.56 -15.83 6.17
C LYS A 25 -5.21 -15.35 7.47
N LEU A 26 -5.49 -14.04 7.59
CA LEU A 26 -6.10 -13.41 8.75
C LEU A 26 -7.63 -13.30 8.65
N ASP A 27 -8.21 -13.69 7.53
CA ASP A 27 -9.63 -13.46 7.21
C ASP A 27 -10.02 -11.97 7.29
N TYR A 28 -9.12 -11.11 6.79
CA TYR A 28 -9.34 -9.66 6.70
C TYR A 28 -9.92 -9.28 5.36
N ASP A 29 -10.75 -8.26 5.33
CA ASP A 29 -11.37 -7.75 4.11
C ASP A 29 -10.32 -7.00 3.27
N PHE A 30 -9.91 -7.57 2.13
CA PHE A 30 -8.83 -7.04 1.28
C PHE A 30 -9.38 -6.29 0.08
N TRP A 31 -8.96 -5.04 -0.07
CA TRP A 31 -9.31 -4.16 -1.19
C TRP A 31 -8.09 -3.76 -2.00
N ASP A 32 -8.15 -4.03 -3.29
CA ASP A 32 -7.23 -3.53 -4.30
C ASP A 32 -8.00 -3.03 -5.54
N GLN A 33 -7.28 -2.51 -6.52
CA GLN A 33 -7.89 -2.01 -7.76
C GLN A 33 -8.73 -3.07 -8.48
N ALA A 34 -8.29 -4.31 -8.53
CA ALA A 34 -8.99 -5.38 -9.24
C ALA A 34 -10.31 -5.74 -8.56
N ARG A 35 -10.32 -5.84 -7.23
CA ARG A 35 -11.55 -6.05 -6.47
C ARG A 35 -12.49 -4.88 -6.61
N PHE A 36 -11.98 -3.65 -6.49
CA PHE A 36 -12.80 -2.45 -6.64
C PHE A 36 -13.52 -2.41 -8.00
N VAL A 37 -12.81 -2.73 -9.08
CA VAL A 37 -13.40 -2.81 -10.42
C VAL A 37 -14.43 -3.94 -10.53
N LYS A 38 -14.20 -5.07 -9.89
CA LYS A 38 -15.12 -6.21 -9.89
C LYS A 38 -16.43 -5.93 -9.14
N GLU A 39 -16.33 -5.28 -7.98
CA GLU A 39 -17.49 -5.04 -7.10
C GLU A 39 -18.40 -3.90 -7.59
N PHE A 40 -17.87 -2.94 -8.34
CA PHE A 40 -18.62 -1.75 -8.74
C PHE A 40 -18.62 -1.56 -10.26
N SER A 41 -19.78 -1.65 -10.90
CA SER A 41 -19.93 -1.52 -12.36
C SER A 41 -19.47 -0.18 -12.96
N VAL A 42 -19.47 0.89 -12.15
CA VAL A 42 -19.00 2.24 -12.56
C VAL A 42 -17.54 2.50 -12.22
N SER A 43 -16.86 1.56 -11.59
CA SER A 43 -15.53 1.74 -11.00
C SER A 43 -14.41 1.78 -12.03
N GLU A 44 -14.53 1.02 -13.12
CA GLU A 44 -13.53 1.04 -14.19
C GLU A 44 -13.35 2.46 -14.76
N ASN A 45 -14.43 3.22 -14.88
CA ASN A 45 -14.37 4.61 -15.33
C ASN A 45 -13.70 5.51 -14.28
N LEU A 46 -14.00 5.35 -12.98
CA LEU A 46 -13.35 6.11 -11.91
C LEU A 46 -11.83 5.85 -11.86
N ILE A 47 -11.41 4.60 -11.98
CA ILE A 47 -9.99 4.24 -12.00
C ILE A 47 -9.30 4.83 -13.23
N LYS A 48 -9.86 4.65 -14.44
CA LYS A 48 -9.30 5.23 -15.68
C LYS A 48 -9.20 6.76 -15.60
N GLN A 49 -10.22 7.43 -15.07
CA GLN A 49 -10.19 8.87 -14.87
C GLN A 49 -9.09 9.27 -13.88
N SER A 50 -8.95 8.57 -12.75
CA SER A 50 -7.91 8.87 -11.77
C SER A 50 -6.51 8.71 -12.36
N GLU A 51 -6.26 7.67 -13.15
CA GLU A 51 -4.99 7.44 -13.85
C GLU A 51 -4.69 8.59 -14.84
N LEU A 52 -5.64 8.94 -15.70
CA LEU A 52 -5.48 10.01 -16.67
C LEU A 52 -5.23 11.38 -16.04
N ILE A 53 -5.93 11.69 -14.94
CA ILE A 53 -5.73 12.96 -14.21
C ILE A 53 -4.35 12.95 -13.54
N THR A 54 -3.96 11.82 -12.94
CA THR A 54 -2.64 11.68 -12.30
C THR A 54 -1.51 11.88 -13.32
N GLU A 55 -1.64 11.30 -14.53
CA GLU A 55 -0.69 11.53 -15.63
C GLU A 55 -0.61 13.01 -16.07
N LYS A 56 -1.74 13.69 -16.14
CA LYS A 56 -1.76 15.14 -16.44
C LYS A 56 -1.06 15.94 -15.34
N LEU A 57 -1.33 15.63 -14.06
CA LEU A 57 -0.69 16.27 -12.91
C LEU A 57 0.81 15.98 -12.81
N MET A 58 1.30 14.87 -13.33
CA MET A 58 2.74 14.64 -13.47
C MET A 58 3.41 15.60 -14.45
N ARG A 59 2.68 16.07 -15.47
CA ARG A 59 3.18 17.05 -16.45
C ARG A 59 3.05 18.49 -15.96
N ASP A 60 1.94 18.79 -15.29
CA ASP A 60 1.67 20.10 -14.68
C ASP A 60 1.04 19.89 -13.29
N SER A 61 1.92 19.87 -12.29
CA SER A 61 1.51 19.68 -10.89
C SER A 61 0.90 20.94 -10.27
N SER A 62 0.78 22.05 -10.98
CA SER A 62 0.19 23.29 -10.47
C SER A 62 -1.33 23.37 -10.67
N ASP A 63 -1.91 22.59 -11.58
CA ASP A 63 -3.33 22.63 -11.93
C ASP A 63 -4.24 22.29 -10.75
N ALA A 64 -4.82 23.33 -10.14
CA ALA A 64 -5.71 23.21 -8.99
C ALA A 64 -7.04 22.51 -9.33
N SER A 65 -7.53 22.66 -10.56
CA SER A 65 -8.77 22.01 -11.00
C SER A 65 -8.60 20.49 -11.06
N LEU A 66 -7.51 20.02 -11.69
CA LEU A 66 -7.18 18.59 -11.76
C LEU A 66 -6.92 17.99 -10.36
N LYS A 67 -6.25 18.72 -9.47
CA LYS A 67 -6.06 18.28 -8.07
C LYS A 67 -7.40 18.06 -7.36
N ASN A 68 -8.32 19.01 -7.48
CA ASN A 68 -9.64 18.91 -6.87
C ASN A 68 -10.45 17.75 -7.47
N GLU A 69 -10.40 17.57 -8.79
CA GLU A 69 -11.08 16.47 -9.47
C GLU A 69 -10.54 15.11 -8.98
N LEU A 70 -9.22 14.93 -8.95
CA LEU A 70 -8.60 13.70 -8.45
C LEU A 70 -8.95 13.44 -6.98
N SER A 71 -8.87 14.48 -6.13
CA SER A 71 -9.24 14.39 -4.72
C SER A 71 -10.70 13.93 -4.52
N ASN A 72 -11.62 14.42 -5.35
CA ASN A 72 -13.03 14.00 -5.32
C ASN A 72 -13.21 12.54 -5.76
N ILE A 73 -12.47 12.09 -6.77
CA ILE A 73 -12.49 10.68 -7.21
C ILE A 73 -11.97 9.78 -6.09
N GLN A 74 -10.84 10.14 -5.50
CA GLN A 74 -10.23 9.40 -4.39
C GLN A 74 -11.17 9.27 -3.20
N LYS A 75 -11.86 10.38 -2.83
CA LYS A 75 -12.88 10.36 -1.78
C LYS A 75 -14.04 9.41 -2.12
N LYS A 76 -14.52 9.42 -3.37
CA LYS A 76 -15.57 8.49 -3.81
C LYS A 76 -15.13 7.04 -3.73
N ILE A 77 -13.89 6.74 -4.10
CA ILE A 77 -13.33 5.37 -4.00
C ILE A 77 -13.29 4.92 -2.54
N MET A 78 -12.74 5.74 -1.64
CA MET A 78 -12.64 5.42 -0.22
C MET A 78 -14.01 5.22 0.43
N ASN A 79 -14.95 6.14 0.20
CA ASN A 79 -16.30 5.99 0.73
C ASN A 79 -16.95 4.70 0.26
N LYS A 80 -16.84 4.35 -1.03
CA LYS A 80 -17.40 3.10 -1.56
C LYS A 80 -16.80 1.86 -0.87
N ILE A 81 -15.50 1.83 -0.63
CA ILE A 81 -14.83 0.74 0.09
C ILE A 81 -15.40 0.66 1.52
N LEU A 82 -15.40 1.77 2.25
CA LEU A 82 -15.84 1.81 3.65
C LEU A 82 -17.32 1.50 3.82
N ASP A 83 -18.18 1.94 2.89
CA ASP A 83 -19.63 1.69 2.92
C ASP A 83 -19.99 0.23 2.57
N THR A 84 -19.09 -0.47 1.87
CA THR A 84 -19.37 -1.84 1.38
C THR A 84 -18.80 -2.92 2.30
N THR A 85 -17.73 -2.61 3.03
CA THR A 85 -17.13 -3.59 3.94
C THR A 85 -17.97 -3.79 5.18
N ASN A 86 -18.12 -5.07 5.57
CA ASN A 86 -18.80 -5.48 6.81
C ASN A 86 -17.80 -6.04 7.84
N SER A 87 -16.50 -5.94 7.57
CA SER A 87 -15.44 -6.45 8.43
C SER A 87 -14.90 -5.37 9.37
N ASP A 88 -14.58 -5.77 10.59
CA ASP A 88 -13.86 -4.91 11.53
C ASP A 88 -12.38 -4.74 11.18
N ASN A 89 -11.85 -5.58 10.28
CA ASN A 89 -10.45 -5.53 9.84
C ASN A 89 -10.36 -5.43 8.32
N ILE A 90 -9.87 -4.30 7.85
CA ILE A 90 -9.82 -3.94 6.43
C ILE A 90 -8.38 -3.68 6.02
N VAL A 91 -7.97 -4.25 4.88
CA VAL A 91 -6.67 -3.98 4.26
C VAL A 91 -6.88 -3.35 2.89
N ILE A 92 -6.37 -2.14 2.69
CA ILE A 92 -6.52 -1.37 1.45
C ILE A 92 -5.15 -1.19 0.81
N HIS A 93 -4.97 -1.73 -0.39
CA HIS A 93 -3.71 -1.69 -1.13
C HIS A 93 -3.76 -0.65 -2.26
N ASP A 94 -2.75 0.22 -2.29
CA ASP A 94 -2.50 1.29 -3.28
C ASP A 94 -3.60 2.37 -3.42
N PHE A 95 -4.63 2.33 -2.58
CA PHE A 95 -5.60 3.42 -2.43
C PHE A 95 -5.36 4.26 -1.17
N GLY A 96 -4.24 4.07 -0.50
CA GLY A 96 -3.88 4.54 0.84
C GLY A 96 -4.10 6.02 1.11
N ILE A 97 -5.35 6.47 1.25
CA ILE A 97 -5.74 7.86 1.41
C ILE A 97 -6.30 8.06 2.81
N GLU A 98 -5.40 8.21 3.76
CA GLU A 98 -5.66 8.33 5.18
C GLU A 98 -6.67 9.45 5.50
N LYS A 99 -6.57 10.60 4.84
CA LYS A 99 -7.42 11.76 5.14
C LYS A 99 -8.92 11.54 4.96
N TYR A 100 -9.33 10.50 4.24
CA TYR A 100 -10.74 10.16 4.04
C TYR A 100 -11.25 9.08 4.99
N ILE A 101 -10.39 8.57 5.85
CA ILE A 101 -10.78 7.60 6.88
C ILE A 101 -11.37 8.36 8.08
N PRO A 102 -12.55 7.98 8.58
CA PRO A 102 -13.11 8.55 9.80
C PRO A 102 -12.17 8.38 11.00
N LYS A 103 -12.07 9.41 11.84
CA LYS A 103 -11.09 9.49 12.95
C LYS A 103 -11.31 8.48 14.09
N ASP A 104 -12.46 7.86 14.14
CA ASP A 104 -12.81 6.81 15.10
C ASP A 104 -12.23 5.43 14.74
N ASN A 105 -11.56 5.30 13.60
CA ASN A 105 -10.92 4.07 13.17
C ASN A 105 -9.43 4.05 13.57
N THR A 106 -8.94 2.85 13.90
CA THR A 106 -7.50 2.60 14.06
C THR A 106 -6.86 2.40 12.69
N VAL A 107 -5.82 3.16 12.38
CA VAL A 107 -5.13 3.07 11.10
C VAL A 107 -3.70 2.59 11.32
N LYS A 108 -3.31 1.51 10.61
CA LYS A 108 -1.92 1.06 10.44
C LYS A 108 -1.46 1.37 9.03
N LYS A 109 -0.20 1.77 8.86
CA LYS A 109 0.39 2.13 7.58
C LYS A 109 1.59 1.24 7.26
N VAL A 110 1.59 0.65 6.07
CA VAL A 110 2.64 -0.27 5.61
C VAL A 110 3.18 0.19 4.26
N PHE A 111 4.50 0.15 4.11
CA PHE A 111 5.17 0.37 2.85
C PHE A 111 5.94 -0.87 2.41
N ILE A 112 5.70 -1.35 1.19
CA ILE A 112 6.39 -2.50 0.62
C ILE A 112 7.23 -2.05 -0.58
N TYR A 113 8.53 -2.28 -0.50
CA TYR A 113 9.47 -1.86 -1.53
C TYR A 113 10.45 -2.97 -1.88
N ASN A 114 11.21 -2.76 -2.94
CA ASN A 114 12.28 -3.66 -3.33
C ASN A 114 13.47 -2.86 -3.86
N ASN A 115 14.60 -2.90 -3.17
CA ASN A 115 15.79 -2.16 -3.56
C ASN A 115 16.65 -2.88 -4.64
N ASP A 116 16.29 -4.11 -5.04
CA ASP A 116 16.89 -4.78 -6.19
C ASP A 116 16.16 -4.36 -7.48
N VAL A 117 16.74 -3.38 -8.16
CA VAL A 117 16.20 -2.85 -9.42
C VAL A 117 16.15 -3.93 -10.51
N ASN A 118 17.12 -4.85 -10.56
CA ASN A 118 17.15 -5.90 -11.57
C ASN A 118 16.01 -6.90 -11.35
N ALA A 119 15.75 -7.27 -10.09
CA ALA A 119 14.60 -8.10 -9.75
C ALA A 119 13.27 -7.40 -10.08
N LYS A 120 13.12 -6.09 -9.85
CA LYS A 120 11.96 -5.33 -10.29
C LYS A 120 11.84 -5.32 -11.82
N CYS A 121 12.92 -5.03 -12.55
CA CYS A 121 12.93 -5.02 -14.02
C CYS A 121 12.47 -6.34 -14.63
N SER A 122 12.90 -7.47 -14.09
CA SER A 122 12.48 -8.80 -14.57
C SER A 122 10.99 -9.06 -14.41
N ARG A 123 10.33 -8.38 -13.46
CA ARG A 123 8.90 -8.51 -13.15
C ARG A 123 8.00 -7.52 -13.93
N VAL A 124 8.56 -6.52 -14.59
CA VAL A 124 7.76 -5.52 -15.35
C VAL A 124 6.84 -6.21 -16.37
N THR A 125 7.32 -7.28 -16.99
CA THR A 125 6.55 -8.05 -17.98
C THR A 125 5.43 -8.92 -17.37
N TYR A 126 5.33 -9.02 -16.04
CA TYR A 126 4.20 -9.68 -15.37
C TYR A 126 2.93 -8.79 -15.43
N GLU A 127 3.12 -7.49 -15.55
CA GLU A 127 2.01 -6.57 -15.80
C GLU A 127 1.51 -6.73 -17.24
N PRO A 128 0.21 -7.05 -17.46
CA PRO A 128 -0.32 -7.28 -18.80
C PRO A 128 -0.06 -6.15 -19.80
N ARG A 129 -0.06 -4.88 -19.33
CA ARG A 129 0.25 -3.70 -20.15
C ARG A 129 1.67 -3.71 -20.71
N TYR A 130 2.60 -4.42 -20.07
CA TYR A 130 4.04 -4.43 -20.35
C TYR A 130 4.57 -5.81 -20.75
N LYS A 131 3.71 -6.81 -20.95
CA LYS A 131 4.12 -8.19 -21.25
C LYS A 131 5.09 -8.35 -22.44
N ASN A 132 5.00 -7.43 -23.40
CA ASN A 132 5.84 -7.44 -24.60
C ASN A 132 7.02 -6.46 -24.53
N LEU A 133 7.27 -5.82 -23.37
CA LEU A 133 8.31 -4.83 -23.22
C LEU A 133 9.68 -5.51 -23.20
N THR A 134 10.54 -5.17 -24.16
CA THR A 134 11.89 -5.67 -24.28
C THR A 134 12.92 -4.59 -23.96
N GLY A 135 14.07 -5.00 -23.41
CA GLY A 135 15.17 -4.09 -23.08
C GLY A 135 15.10 -3.51 -21.65
N ASP A 136 16.21 -3.61 -20.93
CA ASP A 136 16.28 -3.24 -19.52
C ASP A 136 16.11 -1.75 -19.29
N SER A 137 16.64 -0.90 -20.18
CA SER A 137 16.46 0.56 -20.10
C SER A 137 14.98 0.97 -20.16
N LEU A 138 14.20 0.34 -21.05
CA LEU A 138 12.75 0.60 -21.12
C LEU A 138 12.02 0.09 -19.90
N ARG A 139 12.40 -1.07 -19.35
CA ARG A 139 11.82 -1.61 -18.11
C ARG A 139 12.11 -0.69 -16.93
N GLN A 140 13.34 -0.21 -16.78
CA GLN A 140 13.71 0.77 -15.76
C GLN A 140 12.91 2.07 -15.89
N SER A 141 12.76 2.59 -17.10
CA SER A 141 11.94 3.79 -17.33
C SER A 141 10.49 3.57 -16.91
N LYS A 142 9.93 2.36 -17.11
CA LYS A 142 8.59 2.04 -16.64
C LYS A 142 8.48 1.91 -15.13
N LEU A 143 9.49 1.35 -14.45
CA LEU A 143 9.52 1.35 -12.98
C LEU A 143 9.42 2.77 -12.43
N VAL A 144 10.28 3.67 -12.91
CA VAL A 144 10.29 5.07 -12.47
C VAL A 144 8.95 5.77 -12.76
N TYR A 145 8.39 5.52 -13.94
CA TYR A 145 7.11 6.09 -14.35
C TYR A 145 5.96 5.64 -13.44
N GLU A 146 5.83 4.33 -13.20
CA GLU A 146 4.75 3.77 -12.37
C GLU A 146 4.87 4.20 -10.90
N ASP A 147 6.10 4.22 -10.35
CA ASP A 147 6.32 4.72 -8.99
C ASP A 147 6.03 6.23 -8.88
N SER A 148 6.32 7.00 -9.92
CA SER A 148 5.97 8.43 -9.99
C SER A 148 4.46 8.66 -10.03
N LEU A 149 3.71 7.83 -10.75
CA LEU A 149 2.24 7.86 -10.75
C LEU A 149 1.68 7.58 -9.35
N ARG A 150 2.16 6.53 -8.68
CA ARG A 150 1.74 6.17 -7.31
C ARG A 150 2.02 7.28 -6.32
N ARG A 151 3.23 7.86 -6.40
CA ARG A 151 3.62 9.00 -5.57
C ARG A 151 2.74 10.23 -5.81
N MET A 152 2.44 10.56 -7.07
CA MET A 152 1.55 11.69 -7.39
C MET A 152 0.13 11.45 -6.87
N TYR A 153 -0.42 10.25 -7.09
CA TYR A 153 -1.73 9.86 -6.57
C TYR A 153 -1.79 9.99 -5.04
N PHE A 154 -0.80 9.45 -4.33
CA PHE A 154 -0.67 9.54 -2.88
C PHE A 154 -0.58 11.01 -2.41
N ARG A 155 0.27 11.82 -3.05
CA ARG A 155 0.49 13.21 -2.70
C ARG A 155 -0.79 14.04 -2.76
N ILE A 156 -1.59 13.87 -3.80
CA ILE A 156 -2.86 14.57 -3.92
C ILE A 156 -3.87 14.06 -2.88
N GLY A 157 -3.91 12.76 -2.68
CA GLY A 157 -4.80 12.11 -1.72
C GLY A 157 -4.55 12.55 -0.28
N ASN A 158 -3.31 12.61 0.15
CA ASN A 158 -2.93 12.89 1.53
C ASN A 158 -2.50 14.34 1.79
N ASN A 159 -2.35 15.18 0.76
CA ASN A 159 -1.80 16.54 0.81
C ASN A 159 -0.36 16.57 1.34
N ASP A 160 0.41 15.50 1.15
CA ASP A 160 1.82 15.43 1.53
C ASP A 160 2.61 14.56 0.53
N ASP A 161 3.94 14.61 0.60
CA ASP A 161 4.84 13.90 -0.30
C ASP A 161 5.66 12.82 0.42
N LYS A 162 5.02 12.10 1.34
CA LYS A 162 5.65 11.08 2.17
C LYS A 162 5.49 9.65 1.67
N TRP A 163 5.16 9.46 0.40
CA TRP A 163 4.88 8.14 -0.16
C TRP A 163 5.97 7.10 0.08
N ASN A 164 7.24 7.49 0.08
CA ASN A 164 8.40 6.62 0.36
C ASN A 164 9.22 7.07 1.58
N ASP A 165 8.66 7.91 2.44
CA ASP A 165 9.27 8.30 3.71
C ASP A 165 9.02 7.21 4.75
N VAL A 166 10.07 6.52 5.17
CA VAL A 166 9.98 5.44 6.16
C VAL A 166 9.36 5.88 7.49
N ASN A 167 9.50 7.15 7.86
CA ASN A 167 8.94 7.71 9.08
C ASN A 167 7.40 7.91 9.01
N HIS A 168 6.82 7.77 7.82
CA HIS A 168 5.37 7.86 7.62
C HIS A 168 4.65 6.52 7.88
N TYR A 169 5.38 5.43 7.96
CA TYR A 169 4.83 4.08 8.04
C TYR A 169 5.17 3.39 9.35
N ASP A 170 4.25 2.57 9.84
CA ASP A 170 4.44 1.73 11.03
C ASP A 170 5.29 0.49 10.71
N LEU A 171 5.27 0.03 9.44
CA LEU A 171 6.08 -1.06 8.93
C LEU A 171 6.56 -0.77 7.51
N CYS A 172 7.88 -0.86 7.29
CA CYS A 172 8.49 -0.84 5.97
C CYS A 172 9.12 -2.20 5.66
N LEU A 173 8.70 -2.85 4.57
CA LEU A 173 9.12 -4.20 4.21
C LEU A 173 9.89 -4.21 2.89
N ASN A 174 11.19 -4.54 2.97
CA ASN A 174 12.03 -4.73 1.79
C ASN A 174 11.96 -6.19 1.31
N THR A 175 11.47 -6.38 0.09
CA THR A 175 11.26 -7.72 -0.50
C THR A 175 12.43 -8.24 -1.33
N ALA A 176 13.58 -7.55 -1.33
CA ALA A 176 14.73 -7.93 -2.17
C ALA A 176 15.36 -9.26 -1.74
N ASN A 177 15.54 -9.45 -0.43
CA ASN A 177 16.28 -10.58 0.13
C ASN A 177 15.40 -11.55 0.93
N LEU A 178 14.07 -11.37 0.88
CA LEU A 178 13.12 -12.22 1.60
C LEU A 178 12.22 -12.98 0.64
N PRO A 179 11.98 -14.27 0.86
CA PRO A 179 10.92 -14.99 0.17
C PRO A 179 9.55 -14.33 0.38
N LYS A 180 8.69 -14.36 -0.64
CA LYS A 180 7.34 -13.74 -0.55
C LYS A 180 6.50 -14.30 0.59
N SER A 181 6.62 -15.61 0.86
CA SER A 181 5.97 -16.27 1.99
C SER A 181 6.40 -15.68 3.32
N GLN A 182 7.71 -15.49 3.50
CA GLN A 182 8.25 -14.88 4.72
C GLN A 182 7.81 -13.42 4.86
N CYS A 183 7.79 -12.65 3.78
CA CYS A 183 7.22 -11.29 3.79
C CYS A 183 5.75 -11.28 4.21
N SER A 184 4.96 -12.24 3.73
CA SER A 184 3.56 -12.40 4.13
C SER A 184 3.44 -12.79 5.60
N ASP A 185 4.29 -13.68 6.13
CA ASP A 185 4.28 -14.08 7.53
C ASP A 185 4.65 -12.92 8.48
N ILE A 186 5.60 -12.07 8.09
CA ILE A 186 5.93 -10.84 8.82
C ILE A 186 4.70 -9.92 8.87
N LEU A 187 4.01 -9.75 7.74
CA LEU A 187 2.82 -8.91 7.68
C LEU A 187 1.65 -9.50 8.50
N VAL A 188 1.47 -10.83 8.48
CA VAL A 188 0.49 -11.52 9.34
C VAL A 188 0.79 -11.27 10.81
N SER A 189 2.06 -11.36 11.22
CA SER A 189 2.47 -11.11 12.61
C SER A 189 2.25 -9.65 13.02
N PHE A 190 2.50 -8.71 12.12
CA PHE A 190 2.29 -7.28 12.37
C PHE A 190 0.80 -6.89 12.47
N LEU A 191 -0.04 -7.49 11.63
CA LEU A 191 -1.48 -7.16 11.57
C LEU A 191 -2.31 -7.96 12.57
N GLY A 192 -1.88 -9.18 12.88
CA GLY A 192 -2.55 -10.08 13.80
C GLY A 192 -2.37 -9.72 15.27
N LYS A 193 -2.80 -10.62 16.12
CA LYS A 193 -2.52 -10.50 17.57
C LYS A 193 -1.05 -10.80 17.84
N PRO A 194 -0.39 -10.09 18.76
CA PRO A 194 0.96 -10.40 19.19
C PRO A 194 1.05 -11.87 19.66
N SER A 195 2.13 -12.54 19.29
CA SER A 195 2.42 -13.91 19.74
C SER A 195 2.85 -13.96 21.22
N MET A 196 3.24 -12.83 21.76
CA MET A 196 3.72 -12.64 23.14
C MET A 196 3.08 -11.39 23.72
N SER A 197 2.63 -11.44 24.96
CA SER A 197 2.16 -10.25 25.68
C SER A 197 3.33 -9.36 26.09
N GLU A 198 3.06 -8.09 26.37
CA GLU A 198 4.09 -7.16 26.86
C GLU A 198 4.73 -7.65 28.16
N ASP A 199 3.94 -8.23 29.07
CA ASP A 199 4.46 -8.80 30.34
C ASP A 199 5.38 -10.01 30.10
N GLU A 200 5.07 -10.86 29.11
CA GLU A 200 5.93 -11.98 28.72
C GLU A 200 7.22 -11.48 28.09
N PHE A 201 7.13 -10.46 27.22
CA PHE A 201 8.29 -9.83 26.61
C PHE A 201 9.23 -9.27 27.68
N GLN A 202 8.71 -8.49 28.64
CA GLN A 202 9.48 -7.91 29.73
C GLN A 202 10.17 -9.02 30.58
N LYS A 203 9.47 -10.10 30.90
CA LYS A 203 10.06 -11.24 31.64
C LYS A 203 11.22 -11.89 30.90
N VAL A 204 11.09 -12.06 29.57
CA VAL A 204 12.16 -12.64 28.73
C VAL A 204 13.38 -11.73 28.70
N VAL A 205 13.18 -10.43 28.53
CA VAL A 205 14.27 -9.44 28.48
C VAL A 205 14.99 -9.36 29.83
N ILE A 206 14.25 -9.18 30.93
CA ILE A 206 14.82 -9.09 32.30
C ILE A 206 15.54 -10.39 32.66
N GLY A 207 14.91 -11.55 32.37
CA GLY A 207 15.52 -12.84 32.67
C GLY A 207 16.84 -13.12 31.94
N ARG A 208 17.05 -12.51 30.76
CA ARG A 208 18.25 -12.70 29.94
C ARG A 208 19.31 -11.62 30.12
N TYR A 209 18.92 -10.40 30.35
CA TYR A 209 19.81 -9.22 30.34
C TYR A 209 19.86 -8.48 31.69
N GLY A 210 19.06 -8.90 32.67
CA GLY A 210 18.88 -8.20 33.95
C GLY A 210 17.97 -6.97 33.82
N ASP A 211 17.89 -6.16 34.86
CA ASP A 211 17.18 -4.88 34.82
C ASP A 211 17.91 -3.95 33.83
N VAL A 212 17.41 -3.90 32.62
CA VAL A 212 17.86 -2.90 31.62
C VAL A 212 17.17 -1.61 32.00
N GLU A 213 17.96 -0.57 32.36
CA GLU A 213 17.41 0.77 32.52
C GLU A 213 16.63 1.14 31.23
N ARG A 214 15.42 1.64 31.42
CA ARG A 214 14.56 2.06 30.28
C ARG A 214 15.18 3.27 29.64
N ASP A 215 15.59 3.14 28.40
CA ASP A 215 15.96 4.27 27.54
C ASP A 215 14.76 5.21 27.29
#